data_aada929c05343eef6a8afdcdee4c2660
#
_entry.id   aada929c05343eef6a8afdcdee4c2660
#
_cell.length_a   1.000
_cell.length_b   1.000
_cell.length_c   1.000
_cell.angle_alpha   90.00
_cell.angle_beta   90.00
_cell.angle_gamma   90.00
#
_symmetry.space_group_name_H-M   'P 1'
#
loop_
_entity.id
_entity.type
_entity.pdbx_description
1 polymer ?
#
loop_
_entity_poly.entity_id
_entity_poly.type
_entity_poly.pdbx_seq_one_letter_code
_entity_poly.pdbx_strand_id
1 'polypeptide(L)'
;MAAGTSGRNSAVVHAGFNNRPGSLMAQLCVEGNQGFAALCRQLEVPYRKTGKLLVAFDQEDLAVLRRLLAQGEANGCRGLHLLDQAQLGAFLPQVGGIGAMVSPETGIFDPFLYTVALAENAVANGVHFFFRHPVTAIAPGSQGGYVVTAGGETFSARVVVNAAGLFSDRIAALAGVEGYRIYPCRGEYFILDQIAGDLLPLPVYPAPKAGAGGLGVHLTPTIHGNLLIGPSAEYIQSPEDTASTRPVMDQLFLQARQLLPALEKGQIIGAYAGLRPKLAPPGEGGYRDFVIREDKPGFVNLVGIESPGLTASLPIARRVAALVGGSLDLSPRVDFQARRRGIRRFRDQSPAAQAALIAADPDYGEVVCRCQTVTRAELRQAVENPLGVRTLAGIKYRAWATTGRCQGGYCLPKIAQMLVEDYGLAPEDVTYRGEGSPLFAGRVK
;
A
#
# COMPACT_ATOMS: atom_id res chain seq x y z
N MET A 1 -4.39 -1.18 10.96
CA MET A 1 -4.65 -0.85 9.54
C MET A 1 -3.34 -0.95 8.77
N ALA A 2 -3.41 -1.21 7.46
CA ALA A 2 -2.25 -1.32 6.55
C ALA A 2 -1.15 -2.33 6.97
N ALA A 3 -1.46 -3.32 7.79
CA ALA A 3 -0.49 -4.31 8.25
C ALA A 3 -0.20 -5.41 7.21
N GLY A 4 -1.15 -5.69 6.33
CA GLY A 4 -1.05 -6.69 5.26
C GLY A 4 -0.54 -6.10 3.93
N THR A 5 -0.99 -6.68 2.82
CA THR A 5 -0.59 -6.34 1.43
C THR A 5 -0.70 -4.86 1.11
N SER A 6 -1.74 -4.16 1.61
CA SER A 6 -1.96 -2.73 1.36
C SER A 6 -0.84 -1.82 1.85
N GLY A 7 -0.11 -2.19 2.94
CA GLY A 7 1.04 -1.44 3.44
C GLY A 7 2.40 -2.01 3.00
N ARG A 8 2.43 -3.13 2.26
CA ARG A 8 3.68 -3.84 1.93
C ARG A 8 3.84 -4.00 0.41
N ASN A 9 3.97 -2.88 -0.28
CA ASN A 9 4.06 -2.79 -1.73
C ASN A 9 5.01 -1.66 -2.15
N SER A 10 5.13 -1.41 -3.46
CA SER A 10 6.02 -0.38 -4.02
C SER A 10 5.45 1.04 -3.97
N ALA A 11 4.26 1.26 -3.43
CA ALA A 11 3.64 2.59 -3.34
C ALA A 11 3.45 3.31 -4.70
N VAL A 12 3.16 2.57 -5.76
CA VAL A 12 3.00 3.10 -7.13
C VAL A 12 1.53 3.18 -7.50
N VAL A 13 1.10 4.34 -8.00
CA VAL A 13 -0.18 4.53 -8.68
C VAL A 13 0.03 4.19 -10.15
N HIS A 14 -0.45 3.02 -10.57
CA HIS A 14 -0.23 2.50 -11.91
C HIS A 14 -1.13 3.19 -12.95
N ALA A 15 -0.62 3.35 -14.18
CA ALA A 15 -1.38 3.95 -15.28
C ALA A 15 -2.28 2.96 -16.04
N GLY A 16 -2.08 1.63 -15.90
CA GLY A 16 -2.93 0.60 -16.51
C GLY A 16 -2.39 -0.05 -17.77
N PHE A 17 -1.26 0.40 -18.31
CA PHE A 17 -0.72 -0.10 -19.60
C PHE A 17 -0.28 -1.57 -19.57
N ASN A 18 0.06 -2.11 -18.39
CA ASN A 18 0.59 -3.48 -18.24
C ASN A 18 -0.49 -4.57 -18.15
N ASN A 19 -1.75 -4.18 -18.06
CA ASN A 19 -2.87 -5.10 -17.87
C ASN A 19 -3.48 -5.48 -19.24
N ARG A 20 -3.98 -6.71 -19.35
CA ARG A 20 -4.61 -7.21 -20.58
C ARG A 20 -5.79 -6.32 -20.98
N PRO A 21 -5.89 -5.85 -22.24
CA PRO A 21 -7.04 -5.08 -22.69
C PRO A 21 -8.36 -5.80 -22.47
N GLY A 22 -9.38 -5.06 -22.05
CA GLY A 22 -10.71 -5.60 -21.72
C GLY A 22 -10.86 -6.26 -20.35
N SER A 23 -9.76 -6.46 -19.61
CA SER A 23 -9.81 -7.01 -18.24
C SER A 23 -10.33 -5.98 -17.23
N LEU A 24 -10.90 -6.47 -16.11
CA LEU A 24 -11.27 -5.61 -14.99
C LEU A 24 -10.04 -4.88 -14.41
N MET A 25 -8.90 -5.56 -14.32
CA MET A 25 -7.65 -4.95 -13.91
C MET A 25 -7.30 -3.72 -14.75
N ALA A 26 -7.40 -3.80 -16.08
CA ALA A 26 -7.10 -2.69 -16.97
C ALA A 26 -8.08 -1.53 -16.77
N GLN A 27 -9.38 -1.81 -16.87
CA GLN A 27 -10.44 -0.82 -16.76
C GLN A 27 -10.39 -0.07 -15.42
N LEU A 28 -10.37 -0.82 -14.31
CA LEU A 28 -10.41 -0.25 -12.97
C LEU A 28 -9.07 0.43 -12.59
N CYS A 29 -7.94 -0.01 -13.18
CA CYS A 29 -6.66 0.69 -12.98
C CYS A 29 -6.65 2.05 -13.66
N VAL A 30 -7.08 2.13 -14.92
CA VAL A 30 -7.13 3.40 -15.67
C VAL A 30 -8.11 4.38 -15.01
N GLU A 31 -9.33 3.92 -14.67
CA GLU A 31 -10.33 4.74 -13.95
C GLU A 31 -9.78 5.23 -12.60
N GLY A 32 -9.19 4.32 -11.82
CA GLY A 32 -8.63 4.64 -10.53
C GLY A 32 -7.48 5.64 -10.59
N ASN A 33 -6.57 5.49 -11.57
CA ASN A 33 -5.47 6.43 -11.82
C ASN A 33 -5.99 7.84 -12.05
N GLN A 34 -7.01 8.01 -12.90
CA GLN A 34 -7.59 9.31 -13.23
C GLN A 34 -8.18 10.03 -12.01
N GLY A 35 -8.76 9.28 -11.05
CA GLY A 35 -9.37 9.83 -9.84
C GLY A 35 -8.42 9.94 -8.64
N PHE A 36 -7.25 9.30 -8.68
CA PHE A 36 -6.41 9.07 -7.50
C PHE A 36 -5.91 10.36 -6.84
N ALA A 37 -5.40 11.29 -7.64
CA ALA A 37 -4.90 12.58 -7.14
C ALA A 37 -5.99 13.41 -6.44
N ALA A 38 -7.22 13.39 -6.94
CA ALA A 38 -8.35 14.08 -6.35
C ALA A 38 -8.71 13.47 -4.98
N LEU A 39 -8.78 12.15 -4.92
CA LEU A 39 -9.03 11.41 -3.67
C LEU A 39 -7.94 11.66 -2.63
N CYS A 40 -6.66 11.62 -3.02
CA CYS A 40 -5.55 11.92 -2.11
C CYS A 40 -5.64 13.34 -1.53
N ARG A 41 -5.97 14.36 -2.35
CA ARG A 41 -6.20 15.73 -1.86
C ARG A 41 -7.38 15.80 -0.89
N GLN A 42 -8.47 15.12 -1.17
CA GLN A 42 -9.68 15.09 -0.34
C GLN A 42 -9.42 14.46 1.04
N LEU A 43 -8.56 13.45 1.08
CA LEU A 43 -8.20 12.71 2.29
C LEU A 43 -6.90 13.21 2.95
N GLU A 44 -6.26 14.25 2.41
CA GLU A 44 -4.96 14.77 2.85
C GLU A 44 -3.88 13.65 2.93
N VAL A 45 -3.78 12.88 1.85
CA VAL A 45 -2.75 11.83 1.66
C VAL A 45 -1.68 12.34 0.71
N PRO A 46 -0.39 12.25 1.04
CA PRO A 46 0.68 12.62 0.14
C PRO A 46 0.64 11.80 -1.16
N TYR A 47 0.64 12.50 -2.28
CA TYR A 47 0.69 11.94 -3.63
C TYR A 47 1.52 12.82 -4.54
N ARG A 48 2.27 12.22 -5.45
CA ARG A 48 3.04 12.92 -6.49
C ARG A 48 2.96 12.16 -7.81
N LYS A 49 2.55 12.86 -8.87
CA LYS A 49 2.61 12.35 -10.24
C LYS A 49 4.05 12.50 -10.72
N THR A 50 4.78 11.40 -10.80
CA THR A 50 6.21 11.39 -11.15
C THR A 50 6.46 10.94 -12.57
N GLY A 51 5.51 10.23 -13.18
CA GLY A 51 5.76 9.37 -14.29
C GLY A 51 6.46 8.08 -13.86
N LYS A 52 6.80 7.25 -14.86
CA LYS A 52 7.57 6.01 -14.71
C LYS A 52 8.32 5.71 -15.99
N LEU A 53 9.51 5.14 -15.87
CA LEU A 53 10.36 4.71 -16.98
C LEU A 53 10.44 3.17 -17.00
N LEU A 54 10.25 2.57 -18.17
CA LEU A 54 10.57 1.16 -18.44
C LEU A 54 11.75 1.12 -19.39
N VAL A 55 12.83 0.46 -19.00
CA VAL A 55 14.11 0.46 -19.72
C VAL A 55 14.30 -0.84 -20.49
N ALA A 56 14.75 -0.73 -21.72
CA ALA A 56 15.18 -1.83 -22.58
C ALA A 56 16.71 -1.92 -22.60
N PHE A 57 17.25 -3.11 -22.42
CA PHE A 57 18.68 -3.38 -22.48
C PHE A 57 19.10 -4.08 -23.78
N ASP A 58 18.16 -4.68 -24.50
CA ASP A 58 18.35 -5.37 -25.78
C ASP A 58 17.15 -5.17 -26.72
N GLN A 59 17.23 -5.73 -27.94
CA GLN A 59 16.19 -5.61 -28.96
C GLN A 59 14.90 -6.36 -28.59
N GLU A 60 15.00 -7.44 -27.82
CA GLU A 60 13.82 -8.17 -27.30
C GLU A 60 13.05 -7.30 -26.32
N ASP A 61 13.74 -6.65 -25.39
CA ASP A 61 13.18 -5.67 -24.48
C ASP A 61 12.48 -4.52 -25.22
N LEU A 62 13.08 -3.96 -26.28
CA LEU A 62 12.44 -2.93 -27.11
C LEU A 62 11.16 -3.43 -27.76
N ALA A 63 11.14 -4.68 -28.25
CA ALA A 63 9.92 -5.27 -28.80
C ALA A 63 8.83 -5.43 -27.74
N VAL A 64 9.20 -5.78 -26.48
CA VAL A 64 8.28 -5.79 -25.34
C VAL A 64 7.72 -4.40 -25.09
N LEU A 65 8.55 -3.36 -25.04
CA LEU A 65 8.08 -1.99 -24.79
C LEU A 65 7.12 -1.49 -25.89
N ARG A 66 7.37 -1.83 -27.16
CA ARG A 66 6.42 -1.50 -28.26
C ARG A 66 5.07 -2.18 -28.09
N ARG A 67 5.05 -3.46 -27.67
CA ARG A 67 3.80 -4.17 -27.36
C ARG A 67 3.05 -3.53 -26.17
N LEU A 68 3.79 -3.14 -25.12
CA LEU A 68 3.20 -2.47 -23.96
C LEU A 68 2.65 -1.09 -24.28
N LEU A 69 3.30 -0.35 -25.22
CA LEU A 69 2.79 0.93 -25.70
C LEU A 69 1.41 0.72 -26.37
N ALA A 70 1.33 -0.17 -27.38
CA ALA A 70 0.08 -0.47 -28.06
C ALA A 70 -1.01 -1.00 -27.09
N GLN A 71 -0.63 -1.85 -26.14
CA GLN A 71 -1.54 -2.36 -25.11
C GLN A 71 -2.06 -1.23 -24.20
N GLY A 72 -1.17 -0.31 -23.82
CA GLY A 72 -1.55 0.84 -23.00
C GLY A 72 -2.48 1.80 -23.71
N GLU A 73 -2.25 2.05 -25.00
CA GLU A 73 -3.16 2.84 -25.85
C GLU A 73 -4.55 2.18 -25.93
N ALA A 74 -4.60 0.86 -26.17
CA ALA A 74 -5.84 0.09 -26.18
C ALA A 74 -6.58 0.13 -24.82
N ASN A 75 -5.86 0.27 -23.71
CA ASN A 75 -6.43 0.45 -22.37
C ASN A 75 -6.87 1.89 -22.07
N GLY A 76 -6.58 2.86 -22.94
CA GLY A 76 -6.87 4.28 -22.72
C GLY A 76 -5.85 5.01 -21.84
N CYS A 77 -4.65 4.46 -21.68
CA CYS A 77 -3.55 5.17 -20.99
C CYS A 77 -3.09 6.37 -21.83
N ARG A 78 -2.82 7.50 -21.17
CA ARG A 78 -2.49 8.75 -21.85
C ARG A 78 -0.98 9.00 -21.86
N GLY A 79 -0.47 9.58 -22.96
CA GLY A 79 0.87 10.14 -23.06
C GLY A 79 2.01 9.13 -23.03
N LEU A 80 1.73 7.83 -23.20
CA LEU A 80 2.77 6.83 -23.34
C LEU A 80 3.61 7.11 -24.59
N HIS A 81 4.94 7.02 -24.49
CA HIS A 81 5.83 7.20 -25.63
C HIS A 81 7.16 6.47 -25.41
N LEU A 82 7.84 6.20 -26.52
CA LEU A 82 9.16 5.57 -26.51
C LEU A 82 10.25 6.63 -26.57
N LEU A 83 11.37 6.35 -25.94
CA LEU A 83 12.64 7.07 -26.04
C LEU A 83 13.66 6.15 -26.70
N ASP A 84 14.43 6.67 -27.66
CA ASP A 84 15.65 6.02 -28.13
C ASP A 84 16.79 6.18 -27.11
N GLN A 85 17.97 5.61 -27.43
CA GLN A 85 19.11 5.64 -26.52
C GLN A 85 19.60 7.07 -26.24
N ALA A 86 19.62 7.95 -27.23
CA ALA A 86 20.07 9.33 -27.06
C ALA A 86 19.08 10.12 -26.21
N GLN A 87 17.78 9.96 -26.45
CA GLN A 87 16.70 10.56 -25.67
C GLN A 87 16.69 10.05 -24.22
N LEU A 88 16.90 8.74 -24.00
CA LEU A 88 17.04 8.16 -22.67
C LEU A 88 18.22 8.77 -21.91
N GLY A 89 19.40 8.87 -22.56
CA GLY A 89 20.58 9.48 -21.95
C GLY A 89 20.39 10.96 -21.60
N ALA A 90 19.61 11.70 -22.39
CA ALA A 90 19.26 13.08 -22.07
C ALA A 90 18.20 13.19 -20.96
N PHE A 91 17.25 12.26 -20.90
CA PHE A 91 16.16 12.25 -19.93
C PHE A 91 16.61 11.81 -18.53
N LEU A 92 17.43 10.76 -18.46
CA LEU A 92 17.87 10.15 -17.18
C LEU A 92 19.27 9.53 -17.33
N PRO A 93 20.33 10.35 -17.32
CA PRO A 93 21.70 9.94 -17.72
C PRO A 93 22.31 8.87 -16.80
N GLN A 94 21.85 8.74 -15.57
CA GLN A 94 22.34 7.73 -14.62
C GLN A 94 21.77 6.33 -14.85
N VAL A 95 20.78 6.17 -15.74
CA VAL A 95 20.16 4.88 -16.06
C VAL A 95 20.67 4.40 -17.43
N GLY A 96 21.24 3.20 -17.47
CA GLY A 96 21.69 2.56 -18.69
C GLY A 96 20.51 2.02 -19.52
N GLY A 97 20.78 1.71 -20.81
CA GLY A 97 19.80 1.07 -21.69
C GLY A 97 19.93 1.52 -23.13
N ILE A 98 19.29 0.81 -24.06
CA ILE A 98 19.25 1.13 -25.50
C ILE A 98 17.96 1.88 -25.90
N GLY A 99 17.05 2.06 -24.97
CA GLY A 99 15.80 2.79 -25.14
C GLY A 99 14.88 2.59 -23.93
N ALA A 100 13.77 3.30 -23.93
CA ALA A 100 12.80 3.22 -22.84
C ALA A 100 11.37 3.52 -23.27
N MET A 101 10.39 3.20 -22.44
CA MET A 101 9.01 3.69 -22.51
C MET A 101 8.71 4.57 -21.30
N VAL A 102 8.17 5.75 -21.54
CA VAL A 102 7.70 6.66 -20.50
C VAL A 102 6.20 6.50 -20.29
N SER A 103 5.78 6.40 -19.03
CA SER A 103 4.38 6.42 -18.60
C SER A 103 4.14 7.65 -17.71
N PRO A 104 3.72 8.80 -18.25
CA PRO A 104 3.65 10.06 -17.51
C PRO A 104 2.54 10.10 -16.46
N GLU A 105 1.49 9.28 -16.61
CA GLU A 105 0.36 9.23 -15.67
C GLU A 105 0.63 8.39 -14.41
N THR A 106 1.79 7.75 -14.30
CA THR A 106 2.20 7.02 -13.10
C THR A 106 2.52 8.00 -11.96
N GLY A 107 2.20 7.63 -10.74
CA GLY A 107 2.52 8.40 -9.55
C GLY A 107 3.01 7.54 -8.39
N ILE A 108 3.42 8.20 -7.31
CA ILE A 108 3.78 7.60 -6.03
C ILE A 108 2.95 8.23 -4.90
N PHE A 109 2.70 7.46 -3.83
CA PHE A 109 1.86 7.90 -2.72
C PHE A 109 2.27 7.22 -1.42
N ASP A 110 1.65 7.60 -0.29
CA ASP A 110 1.79 6.89 0.97
C ASP A 110 0.71 5.81 1.10
N PRO A 111 1.02 4.51 0.94
CA PRO A 111 0.03 3.44 0.98
C PRO A 111 -0.48 3.15 2.39
N PHE A 112 0.32 3.44 3.42
CA PHE A 112 -0.09 3.30 4.81
C PHE A 112 -1.13 4.36 5.16
N LEU A 113 -0.78 5.62 4.92
CA LEU A 113 -1.66 6.74 5.22
C LEU A 113 -2.91 6.74 4.35
N TYR A 114 -2.82 6.30 3.08
CA TYR A 114 -3.99 6.13 2.21
C TYR A 114 -5.01 5.16 2.82
N THR A 115 -4.55 3.99 3.25
CA THR A 115 -5.42 2.96 3.88
C THR A 115 -6.00 3.45 5.20
N VAL A 116 -5.19 4.12 6.02
CA VAL A 116 -5.60 4.73 7.29
C VAL A 116 -6.62 5.85 7.05
N ALA A 117 -6.36 6.72 6.09
CA ALA A 117 -7.22 7.85 5.78
C ALA A 117 -8.62 7.44 5.28
N LEU A 118 -8.69 6.40 4.45
CA LEU A 118 -9.97 5.80 4.03
C LEU A 118 -10.76 5.27 5.22
N ALA A 119 -10.07 4.59 6.16
CA ALA A 119 -10.73 4.06 7.36
C ALA A 119 -11.17 5.17 8.32
N GLU A 120 -10.36 6.19 8.56
CA GLU A 120 -10.71 7.33 9.39
C GLU A 120 -11.87 8.14 8.79
N ASN A 121 -11.89 8.31 7.46
CA ASN A 121 -13.02 8.93 6.78
C ASN A 121 -14.30 8.06 6.88
N ALA A 122 -14.17 6.73 6.80
CA ALA A 122 -15.30 5.83 6.99
C ALA A 122 -15.88 5.92 8.42
N VAL A 123 -15.03 5.99 9.45
CA VAL A 123 -15.48 6.22 10.86
C VAL A 123 -16.22 7.55 10.99
N ALA A 124 -15.71 8.63 10.37
CA ALA A 124 -16.38 9.93 10.38
C ALA A 124 -17.77 9.88 9.72
N ASN A 125 -18.03 8.86 8.90
CA ASN A 125 -19.31 8.61 8.27
C ASN A 125 -20.12 7.45 8.91
N GLY A 126 -19.78 7.06 10.15
CA GLY A 126 -20.54 6.11 10.95
C GLY A 126 -20.21 4.63 10.72
N VAL A 127 -19.10 4.32 10.05
CA VAL A 127 -18.62 2.93 9.90
C VAL A 127 -17.92 2.49 11.19
N HIS A 128 -18.25 1.30 11.67
CA HIS A 128 -17.60 0.68 12.82
C HIS A 128 -16.50 -0.28 12.38
N PHE A 129 -15.35 -0.25 13.07
CA PHE A 129 -14.23 -1.16 12.86
C PHE A 129 -14.05 -2.06 14.07
N PHE A 130 -14.10 -3.37 13.85
CA PHE A 130 -13.85 -4.38 14.86
C PHE A 130 -12.45 -5.00 14.61
N PHE A 131 -11.45 -4.49 15.31
CA PHE A 131 -10.09 -5.04 15.26
C PHE A 131 -9.99 -6.30 16.12
N ARG A 132 -9.09 -7.22 15.73
CA ARG A 132 -8.91 -8.51 16.42
C ARG A 132 -10.17 -9.39 16.44
N HIS A 133 -11.02 -9.24 15.41
CA HIS A 133 -12.22 -10.02 15.22
C HIS A 133 -12.08 -10.86 13.94
N PRO A 134 -11.26 -11.95 13.97
CA PRO A 134 -11.18 -12.85 12.83
C PRO A 134 -12.55 -13.50 12.59
N VAL A 135 -12.99 -13.49 11.33
CA VAL A 135 -14.23 -14.16 10.92
C VAL A 135 -13.99 -15.66 10.93
N THR A 136 -14.82 -16.39 11.69
CA THR A 136 -14.69 -17.84 11.89
C THR A 136 -15.86 -18.64 11.31
N ALA A 137 -17.04 -18.00 11.10
CA ALA A 137 -18.20 -18.63 10.47
C ALA A 137 -19.06 -17.59 9.76
N ILE A 138 -19.74 -18.02 8.69
CA ILE A 138 -20.75 -17.25 7.97
C ILE A 138 -21.92 -18.21 7.67
N ALA A 139 -23.10 -17.91 8.18
CA ALA A 139 -24.29 -18.73 8.00
C ALA A 139 -25.45 -17.88 7.45
N PRO A 140 -26.42 -18.47 6.73
CA PRO A 140 -27.64 -17.77 6.38
C PRO A 140 -28.42 -17.32 7.63
N GLY A 141 -28.95 -16.10 7.60
CA GLY A 141 -29.81 -15.56 8.63
C GLY A 141 -31.23 -16.11 8.53
N SER A 142 -31.91 -16.34 9.66
CA SER A 142 -33.27 -16.87 9.72
C SER A 142 -34.33 -15.97 9.07
N GLN A 143 -34.05 -14.68 8.95
CA GLN A 143 -34.92 -13.68 8.31
C GLN A 143 -34.31 -13.14 6.99
N GLY A 144 -33.41 -13.90 6.38
CA GLY A 144 -32.60 -13.49 5.23
C GLY A 144 -31.29 -12.83 5.64
N GLY A 145 -30.43 -12.57 4.65
CA GLY A 145 -29.06 -12.08 4.90
C GLY A 145 -28.17 -13.13 5.55
N TYR A 146 -27.25 -12.69 6.40
CA TYR A 146 -26.20 -13.53 6.98
C TYR A 146 -26.00 -13.27 8.47
N VAL A 147 -25.55 -14.30 9.17
CA VAL A 147 -24.98 -14.22 10.51
C VAL A 147 -23.47 -14.48 10.41
N VAL A 148 -22.67 -13.51 10.75
CA VAL A 148 -21.21 -13.57 10.72
C VAL A 148 -20.69 -13.72 12.14
N THR A 149 -19.92 -14.78 12.43
CA THR A 149 -19.22 -14.96 13.70
C THR A 149 -17.79 -14.43 13.55
N ALA A 150 -17.42 -13.46 14.40
CA ALA A 150 -16.10 -12.85 14.40
C ALA A 150 -15.67 -12.46 15.82
N GLY A 151 -14.44 -12.81 16.23
CA GLY A 151 -13.90 -12.51 17.55
C GLY A 151 -14.71 -13.10 18.73
N GLY A 152 -15.49 -14.16 18.48
CA GLY A 152 -16.39 -14.77 19.47
C GLY A 152 -17.78 -14.12 19.56
N GLU A 153 -18.04 -13.06 18.81
CA GLU A 153 -19.32 -12.36 18.72
C GLU A 153 -20.05 -12.70 17.42
N THR A 154 -21.36 -12.45 17.34
CA THR A 154 -22.17 -12.64 16.15
C THR A 154 -22.76 -11.33 15.64
N PHE A 155 -22.69 -11.14 14.33
CA PHE A 155 -23.18 -9.95 13.65
C PHE A 155 -24.22 -10.35 12.59
N SER A 156 -25.41 -9.76 12.63
CA SER A 156 -26.40 -9.92 11.58
C SER A 156 -26.18 -8.88 10.48
N ALA A 157 -26.12 -9.32 9.22
CA ALA A 157 -25.90 -8.46 8.08
C ALA A 157 -26.87 -8.81 6.93
N ARG A 158 -27.43 -7.79 6.27
CA ARG A 158 -28.23 -7.99 5.05
C ARG A 158 -27.33 -8.38 3.87
N VAL A 159 -26.14 -7.82 3.81
CA VAL A 159 -25.13 -8.05 2.77
C VAL A 159 -23.77 -8.22 3.41
N VAL A 160 -22.97 -9.16 2.90
CA VAL A 160 -21.58 -9.36 3.27
C VAL A 160 -20.68 -9.12 2.05
N VAL A 161 -19.65 -8.30 2.22
CA VAL A 161 -18.59 -8.09 1.21
C VAL A 161 -17.30 -8.71 1.70
N ASN A 162 -16.89 -9.79 1.05
CA ASN A 162 -15.60 -10.43 1.31
C ASN A 162 -14.47 -9.66 0.62
N ALA A 163 -13.70 -8.88 1.38
CA ALA A 163 -12.51 -8.17 0.93
C ALA A 163 -11.25 -8.63 1.67
N ALA A 164 -11.18 -9.93 2.02
CA ALA A 164 -10.17 -10.50 2.91
C ALA A 164 -8.78 -10.73 2.25
N GLY A 165 -8.57 -10.32 0.99
CA GLY A 165 -7.27 -10.35 0.32
C GLY A 165 -6.66 -11.76 0.28
N LEU A 166 -5.55 -11.98 1.00
CA LEU A 166 -4.87 -13.29 1.08
C LEU A 166 -5.74 -14.43 1.64
N PHE A 167 -6.83 -14.08 2.32
CA PHE A 167 -7.74 -15.04 2.94
C PHE A 167 -9.13 -15.05 2.27
N SER A 168 -9.29 -14.39 1.12
CA SER A 168 -10.58 -14.24 0.46
C SER A 168 -11.19 -15.58 0.01
N ASP A 169 -10.39 -16.57 -0.39
CA ASP A 169 -10.82 -17.92 -0.70
C ASP A 169 -11.37 -18.65 0.53
N ARG A 170 -10.73 -18.47 1.70
CA ARG A 170 -11.17 -19.07 2.96
C ARG A 170 -12.49 -18.46 3.43
N ILE A 171 -12.63 -17.14 3.35
CA ILE A 171 -13.89 -16.45 3.70
C ILE A 171 -15.01 -16.83 2.73
N ALA A 172 -14.72 -16.98 1.44
CA ALA A 172 -15.70 -17.49 0.46
C ALA A 172 -16.18 -18.90 0.84
N ALA A 173 -15.26 -19.80 1.21
CA ALA A 173 -15.58 -21.15 1.65
C ALA A 173 -16.45 -21.19 2.92
N LEU A 174 -16.22 -20.30 3.91
CA LEU A 174 -17.08 -20.16 5.10
C LEU A 174 -18.54 -19.81 4.74
N ALA A 175 -18.75 -19.08 3.65
CA ALA A 175 -20.08 -18.79 3.12
C ALA A 175 -20.62 -19.90 2.19
N GLY A 176 -19.91 -21.03 2.05
CA GLY A 176 -20.27 -22.13 1.15
C GLY A 176 -20.10 -21.78 -0.33
N VAL A 177 -19.16 -20.88 -0.69
CA VAL A 177 -18.73 -20.58 -2.05
C VAL A 177 -17.39 -21.26 -2.29
N GLU A 178 -17.35 -22.25 -3.17
CA GLU A 178 -16.18 -23.03 -3.52
C GLU A 178 -15.56 -22.59 -4.84
N GLY A 179 -14.37 -23.15 -5.17
CA GLY A 179 -13.68 -22.96 -6.45
C GLY A 179 -12.67 -21.81 -6.48
N TYR A 180 -12.56 -21.00 -5.43
CA TYR A 180 -11.49 -20.02 -5.29
C TYR A 180 -10.27 -20.62 -4.59
N ARG A 181 -9.09 -20.22 -5.05
CA ARG A 181 -7.82 -20.54 -4.40
C ARG A 181 -6.84 -19.40 -4.57
N ILE A 182 -6.34 -18.90 -3.45
CA ILE A 182 -5.30 -17.88 -3.42
C ILE A 182 -3.94 -18.54 -3.29
N TYR A 183 -3.01 -18.09 -4.13
CA TYR A 183 -1.61 -18.50 -4.12
C TYR A 183 -0.76 -17.33 -3.64
N PRO A 184 -0.28 -17.33 -2.39
CA PRO A 184 0.55 -16.25 -1.88
C PRO A 184 1.85 -16.13 -2.68
N CYS A 185 2.14 -14.93 -3.18
CA CYS A 185 3.38 -14.65 -3.90
C CYS A 185 4.15 -13.54 -3.18
N ARG A 186 5.28 -13.90 -2.56
CA ARG A 186 6.11 -13.01 -1.76
C ARG A 186 6.94 -12.09 -2.64
N GLY A 187 6.96 -10.81 -2.30
CA GLY A 187 7.84 -9.80 -2.87
C GLY A 187 8.66 -9.14 -1.77
N GLU A 188 9.97 -9.35 -1.81
CA GLU A 188 10.92 -8.79 -0.86
C GLU A 188 11.50 -7.49 -1.39
N TYR A 189 11.83 -6.56 -0.46
CA TYR A 189 12.31 -5.21 -0.78
C TYR A 189 13.43 -4.78 0.14
N PHE A 190 14.40 -4.02 -0.39
CA PHE A 190 15.23 -3.12 0.39
C PHE A 190 14.63 -1.71 0.46
N ILE A 191 14.89 -1.05 1.58
CA ILE A 191 14.65 0.38 1.79
C ILE A 191 16.02 1.05 1.90
N LEU A 192 16.30 2.03 1.02
CA LEU A 192 17.48 2.85 1.10
C LEU A 192 17.19 4.14 1.86
N ASP A 193 18.23 4.70 2.48
CA ASP A 193 18.16 6.00 3.16
C ASP A 193 17.74 7.13 2.20
N GLN A 194 17.22 8.20 2.73
CA GLN A 194 16.84 9.41 1.99
C GLN A 194 18.02 10.03 1.22
N ILE A 195 19.27 9.80 1.61
CA ILE A 195 20.47 10.19 0.84
C ILE A 195 20.51 9.56 -0.55
N ALA A 196 19.84 8.43 -0.75
CA ALA A 196 19.70 7.79 -2.06
C ALA A 196 18.44 8.26 -2.82
N GLY A 197 17.60 9.10 -2.21
CA GLY A 197 16.33 9.54 -2.80
C GLY A 197 16.49 10.39 -4.05
N ASP A 198 17.54 11.19 -4.11
CA ASP A 198 17.84 12.06 -5.25
C ASP A 198 18.46 11.30 -6.44
N LEU A 199 18.80 10.02 -6.27
CA LEU A 199 19.33 9.20 -7.36
C LEU A 199 18.29 9.01 -8.50
N LEU A 200 17.00 8.96 -8.17
CA LEU A 200 15.94 8.77 -9.15
C LEU A 200 14.71 9.65 -8.83
N PRO A 201 14.26 10.51 -9.76
CA PRO A 201 13.08 11.34 -9.56
C PRO A 201 11.75 10.59 -9.79
N LEU A 202 11.79 9.41 -10.41
CA LEU A 202 10.64 8.60 -10.82
C LEU A 202 10.95 7.10 -10.74
N PRO A 203 9.94 6.22 -10.68
CA PRO A 203 10.12 4.77 -10.73
C PRO A 203 10.78 4.32 -12.04
N VAL A 204 11.80 3.46 -11.93
CA VAL A 204 12.52 2.86 -13.05
C VAL A 204 12.41 1.35 -13.00
N TYR A 205 11.89 0.75 -14.06
CA TYR A 205 11.60 -0.67 -14.19
C TYR A 205 12.39 -1.24 -15.38
N PRO A 206 12.82 -2.50 -15.36
CA PRO A 206 13.23 -3.18 -16.58
C PRO A 206 12.01 -3.48 -17.45
N ALA A 207 12.20 -3.75 -18.72
CA ALA A 207 11.18 -4.35 -19.56
C ALA A 207 10.75 -5.71 -18.95
N PRO A 208 9.43 -5.97 -18.76
CA PRO A 208 8.99 -7.20 -18.12
C PRO A 208 9.27 -8.42 -19.00
N LYS A 209 9.87 -9.45 -18.40
CA LYS A 209 10.13 -10.73 -19.07
C LYS A 209 8.93 -11.67 -18.98
N ALA A 210 8.66 -12.41 -20.04
CA ALA A 210 7.57 -13.39 -20.08
C ALA A 210 7.76 -14.44 -18.98
N GLY A 211 6.68 -14.83 -18.30
CA GLY A 211 6.70 -15.87 -17.26
C GLY A 211 7.30 -15.47 -15.91
N ALA A 212 7.82 -14.26 -15.74
CA ALA A 212 8.49 -13.83 -14.51
C ALA A 212 7.56 -13.62 -13.30
N GLY A 213 6.25 -13.80 -13.42
CA GLY A 213 5.29 -13.65 -12.32
C GLY A 213 5.15 -12.23 -11.76
N GLY A 214 5.91 -11.26 -12.28
CA GLY A 214 5.96 -9.85 -11.86
C GLY A 214 6.59 -8.96 -12.91
N LEU A 215 6.78 -7.67 -12.56
CA LEU A 215 7.36 -6.63 -13.43
C LEU A 215 8.90 -6.56 -13.37
N GLY A 216 9.56 -7.55 -12.79
CA GLY A 216 10.99 -7.52 -12.51
C GLY A 216 11.36 -6.66 -11.30
N VAL A 217 12.64 -6.70 -10.93
CA VAL A 217 13.19 -5.86 -9.85
C VAL A 217 13.30 -4.43 -10.36
N HIS A 218 12.68 -3.51 -9.64
CA HIS A 218 12.64 -2.10 -10.02
C HIS A 218 13.08 -1.19 -8.88
N LEU A 219 13.36 0.03 -9.22
CA LEU A 219 13.74 1.10 -8.32
C LEU A 219 12.58 2.08 -8.19
N THR A 220 12.12 2.33 -6.98
CA THR A 220 10.96 3.20 -6.76
C THR A 220 11.26 4.23 -5.69
N PRO A 221 11.36 5.53 -6.04
CA PRO A 221 11.39 6.57 -5.02
C PRO A 221 10.08 6.59 -4.24
N THR A 222 10.17 6.80 -2.94
CA THR A 222 8.98 6.94 -2.10
C THR A 222 8.57 8.41 -2.00
N ILE A 223 7.31 8.64 -1.61
CA ILE A 223 6.81 10.01 -1.38
C ILE A 223 7.57 10.72 -0.25
N HIS A 224 8.24 9.97 0.61
CA HIS A 224 9.00 10.46 1.77
C HIS A 224 10.51 10.57 1.51
N GLY A 225 10.97 10.37 0.27
CA GLY A 225 12.36 10.57 -0.14
C GLY A 225 13.30 9.37 0.02
N ASN A 226 12.79 8.19 0.39
CA ASN A 226 13.55 6.95 0.34
C ASN A 226 13.54 6.36 -1.06
N LEU A 227 14.46 5.43 -1.37
CA LEU A 227 14.43 4.62 -2.58
C LEU A 227 14.19 3.16 -2.21
N LEU A 228 13.26 2.48 -2.90
CA LEU A 228 13.01 1.05 -2.74
C LEU A 228 13.68 0.26 -3.86
N ILE A 229 14.26 -0.90 -3.53
CA ILE A 229 14.71 -1.92 -4.47
C ILE A 229 13.81 -3.14 -4.32
N GLY A 230 13.23 -3.63 -5.38
CA GLY A 230 12.34 -4.78 -5.40
C GLY A 230 11.09 -4.52 -6.24
N PRO A 231 10.12 -5.43 -6.20
CA PRO A 231 10.08 -6.67 -5.42
C PRO A 231 10.72 -7.87 -6.11
N SER A 232 10.98 -8.92 -5.34
CA SER A 232 11.06 -10.27 -5.85
C SER A 232 9.67 -10.83 -6.18
N ALA A 233 9.61 -12.05 -6.72
CA ALA A 233 8.36 -12.78 -6.94
C ALA A 233 8.58 -14.27 -6.68
N GLU A 234 8.17 -14.72 -5.51
CA GLU A 234 8.30 -16.10 -5.06
C GLU A 234 6.95 -16.62 -4.54
N TYR A 235 6.45 -17.71 -5.14
CA TYR A 235 5.28 -18.38 -4.60
C TYR A 235 5.65 -19.15 -3.33
N ILE A 236 4.87 -18.93 -2.27
CA ILE A 236 5.05 -19.54 -0.97
C ILE A 236 3.75 -20.18 -0.49
N GLN A 237 3.83 -21.06 0.52
CA GLN A 237 2.65 -21.74 1.04
C GLN A 237 1.91 -20.93 2.11
N SER A 238 2.64 -20.28 3.02
CA SER A 238 2.02 -19.55 4.12
C SER A 238 1.60 -18.14 3.71
N PRO A 239 0.33 -17.74 3.86
CA PRO A 239 -0.13 -16.37 3.62
C PRO A 239 0.32 -15.38 4.71
N GLU A 240 1.06 -15.85 5.72
CA GLU A 240 1.56 -15.04 6.84
C GLU A 240 3.07 -14.86 6.82
N ASP A 241 3.81 -15.64 6.01
CA ASP A 241 5.27 -15.53 5.92
C ASP A 241 5.70 -14.26 5.16
N THR A 242 6.08 -13.27 5.93
CA THR A 242 6.63 -11.98 5.44
C THR A 242 8.12 -11.85 5.72
N ALA A 243 8.85 -12.94 5.82
CA ALA A 243 10.29 -12.92 6.02
C ALA A 243 11.00 -12.38 4.77
N SER A 244 12.12 -11.69 5.00
CA SER A 244 13.10 -11.35 3.96
C SER A 244 14.23 -12.37 4.05
N THR A 245 14.62 -12.94 2.90
CA THR A 245 15.59 -14.05 2.83
C THR A 245 16.90 -13.58 2.19
N ARG A 246 18.03 -13.98 2.76
CA ARG A 246 19.33 -13.52 2.28
C ARG A 246 19.61 -13.82 0.81
N PRO A 247 19.34 -15.04 0.28
CA PRO A 247 19.59 -15.32 -1.13
C PRO A 247 18.82 -14.41 -2.08
N VAL A 248 17.52 -14.16 -1.78
CA VAL A 248 16.67 -13.29 -2.59
C VAL A 248 17.15 -11.83 -2.49
N MET A 249 17.48 -11.36 -1.29
CA MET A 249 17.95 -9.99 -1.08
C MET A 249 19.29 -9.72 -1.81
N ASP A 250 20.23 -10.67 -1.81
CA ASP A 250 21.47 -10.53 -2.57
C ASP A 250 21.21 -10.42 -4.08
N GLN A 251 20.28 -11.21 -4.63
CA GLN A 251 19.86 -11.13 -6.04
C GLN A 251 19.18 -9.81 -6.38
N LEU A 252 18.31 -9.30 -5.51
CA LEU A 252 17.65 -8.01 -5.71
C LEU A 252 18.65 -6.88 -5.89
N PHE A 253 19.69 -6.84 -5.05
CA PHE A 253 20.69 -5.79 -5.12
C PHE A 253 21.53 -5.87 -6.41
N LEU A 254 21.89 -7.08 -6.86
CA LEU A 254 22.62 -7.30 -8.11
C LEU A 254 21.81 -6.83 -9.33
N GLN A 255 20.52 -7.20 -9.39
CA GLN A 255 19.63 -6.79 -10.48
C GLN A 255 19.36 -5.26 -10.47
N ALA A 256 19.21 -4.67 -9.30
CA ALA A 256 19.01 -3.23 -9.15
C ALA A 256 20.21 -2.42 -9.70
N ARG A 257 21.44 -2.91 -9.49
CA ARG A 257 22.65 -2.26 -10.02
C ARG A 257 22.78 -2.32 -11.52
N GLN A 258 22.09 -3.22 -12.23
CA GLN A 258 21.99 -3.18 -13.69
C GLN A 258 21.20 -1.95 -14.17
N LEU A 259 20.15 -1.57 -13.44
CA LEU A 259 19.37 -0.37 -13.71
C LEU A 259 20.09 0.91 -13.27
N LEU A 260 20.73 0.89 -12.10
CA LEU A 260 21.38 2.05 -11.50
C LEU A 260 22.71 1.64 -10.86
N PRO A 261 23.84 1.71 -11.61
CA PRO A 261 25.16 1.30 -11.12
C PRO A 261 25.66 2.03 -9.85
N ALA A 262 25.15 3.26 -9.61
CA ALA A 262 25.53 4.11 -8.48
C ALA A 262 24.99 3.63 -7.11
N LEU A 263 24.20 2.55 -7.06
CA LEU A 263 23.67 2.01 -5.81
C LEU A 263 24.78 1.41 -4.94
N GLU A 264 24.76 1.74 -3.65
CA GLU A 264 25.69 1.27 -2.64
C GLU A 264 24.97 0.53 -1.50
N LYS A 265 25.54 -0.60 -1.04
CA LYS A 265 24.99 -1.37 0.09
C LYS A 265 24.92 -0.56 1.39
N GLY A 266 25.84 0.38 1.59
CA GLY A 266 25.85 1.27 2.76
C GLY A 266 24.65 2.21 2.88
N GLN A 267 23.88 2.36 1.81
CA GLN A 267 22.64 3.16 1.80
C GLN A 267 21.41 2.39 2.30
N ILE A 268 21.50 1.07 2.47
CA ILE A 268 20.39 0.22 2.92
C ILE A 268 20.16 0.44 4.42
N ILE A 269 18.93 0.81 4.79
CA ILE A 269 18.50 1.04 6.18
C ILE A 269 17.46 0.04 6.66
N GLY A 270 16.90 -0.78 5.79
CA GLY A 270 15.90 -1.76 6.16
C GLY A 270 15.47 -2.67 5.01
N ALA A 271 14.65 -3.66 5.37
CA ALA A 271 14.03 -4.58 4.44
C ALA A 271 12.61 -4.92 4.89
N TYR A 272 11.77 -5.33 3.96
CA TYR A 272 10.45 -5.87 4.23
C TYR A 272 10.01 -6.81 3.11
N ALA A 273 8.98 -7.60 3.37
CA ALA A 273 8.30 -8.38 2.34
C ALA A 273 6.79 -8.17 2.40
N GLY A 274 6.15 -8.21 1.24
CA GLY A 274 4.71 -8.21 1.07
C GLY A 274 4.23 -9.44 0.29
N LEU A 275 2.98 -9.82 0.50
CA LEU A 275 2.37 -10.98 -0.16
C LEU A 275 1.28 -10.53 -1.13
N ARG A 276 1.36 -10.98 -2.37
CA ARG A 276 0.31 -10.78 -3.39
C ARG A 276 -0.70 -11.92 -3.32
N PRO A 277 -2.00 -11.64 -3.25
CA PRO A 277 -3.06 -12.66 -3.29
C PRO A 277 -3.32 -13.10 -4.74
N LYS A 278 -2.44 -13.92 -5.33
CA LYS A 278 -2.58 -14.34 -6.73
C LYS A 278 -3.66 -15.39 -6.92
N LEU A 279 -4.41 -15.27 -8.02
CA LEU A 279 -5.29 -16.31 -8.53
C LEU A 279 -4.58 -17.25 -9.53
N ALA A 280 -3.51 -16.79 -10.18
CA ALA A 280 -2.69 -17.58 -11.07
C ALA A 280 -1.82 -18.54 -10.26
N PRO A 281 -1.87 -19.86 -10.50
CA PRO A 281 -1.02 -20.83 -9.81
C PRO A 281 0.46 -20.70 -10.25
N PRO A 282 1.42 -21.23 -9.47
CA PRO A 282 2.86 -21.12 -9.77
C PRO A 282 3.26 -21.58 -11.17
N GLY A 283 2.65 -22.68 -11.67
CA GLY A 283 2.97 -23.24 -12.98
C GLY A 283 2.42 -22.45 -14.17
N GLU A 284 1.39 -21.62 -13.95
CA GLU A 284 0.80 -20.75 -14.98
C GLU A 284 1.55 -19.42 -15.07
N GLY A 285 1.98 -18.89 -13.92
CA GLY A 285 2.60 -17.57 -13.82
C GLY A 285 1.66 -16.43 -14.20
N GLY A 286 2.21 -15.21 -14.34
CA GLY A 286 1.46 -14.05 -14.82
C GLY A 286 0.32 -13.60 -13.90
N TYR A 287 -0.78 -13.17 -14.50
CA TYR A 287 -1.93 -12.57 -13.82
C TYR A 287 -3.23 -13.21 -14.32
N ARG A 288 -4.12 -13.55 -13.38
CA ARG A 288 -5.55 -13.73 -13.63
C ARG A 288 -6.30 -12.47 -13.22
N ASP A 289 -7.41 -12.18 -13.91
CA ASP A 289 -8.18 -10.97 -13.67
C ASP A 289 -8.81 -10.95 -12.26
N PHE A 290 -9.17 -9.76 -11.79
CA PHE A 290 -9.92 -9.59 -10.56
C PHE A 290 -11.27 -10.28 -10.59
N VAL A 291 -11.65 -10.94 -9.50
CA VAL A 291 -13.01 -11.41 -9.29
C VAL A 291 -13.73 -10.39 -8.41
N ILE A 292 -14.78 -9.79 -8.95
CA ILE A 292 -15.70 -8.87 -8.26
C ILE A 292 -17.10 -9.32 -8.62
N ARG A 293 -17.72 -10.14 -7.77
CA ARG A 293 -18.96 -10.82 -8.12
C ARG A 293 -19.82 -11.12 -6.89
N GLU A 294 -21.13 -11.04 -7.04
CA GLU A 294 -22.09 -11.60 -6.12
C GLU A 294 -22.25 -13.09 -6.44
N ASP A 295 -21.69 -13.95 -5.60
CA ASP A 295 -21.73 -15.40 -5.79
C ASP A 295 -22.96 -16.06 -5.17
N LYS A 296 -23.53 -15.43 -4.16
CA LYS A 296 -24.82 -15.77 -3.55
C LYS A 296 -25.59 -14.50 -3.27
N PRO A 297 -26.92 -14.52 -3.20
CA PRO A 297 -27.71 -13.34 -2.88
C PRO A 297 -27.19 -12.62 -1.63
N GLY A 298 -26.75 -11.37 -1.77
CA GLY A 298 -26.18 -10.57 -0.70
C GLY A 298 -24.75 -10.95 -0.26
N PHE A 299 -24.07 -11.86 -0.98
CA PHE A 299 -22.67 -12.20 -0.70
C PHE A 299 -21.75 -11.85 -1.87
N VAL A 300 -21.02 -10.76 -1.74
CA VAL A 300 -20.11 -10.24 -2.77
C VAL A 300 -18.67 -10.62 -2.46
N ASN A 301 -17.99 -11.26 -3.40
CA ASN A 301 -16.59 -11.64 -3.32
C ASN A 301 -15.69 -10.69 -4.09
N LEU A 302 -14.58 -10.28 -3.43
CA LEU A 302 -13.42 -9.61 -4.02
C LEU A 302 -12.24 -10.57 -3.88
N VAL A 303 -11.93 -11.34 -4.94
CA VAL A 303 -10.88 -12.36 -4.88
C VAL A 303 -9.77 -12.05 -5.87
N GLY A 304 -8.53 -12.28 -5.46
CA GLY A 304 -7.37 -12.03 -6.30
C GLY A 304 -7.08 -10.55 -6.54
N ILE A 305 -7.48 -9.67 -5.63
CA ILE A 305 -7.19 -8.22 -5.74
C ILE A 305 -5.72 -7.99 -5.35
N GLU A 306 -4.82 -8.30 -6.30
CA GLU A 306 -3.39 -7.98 -6.23
C GLU A 306 -3.08 -6.59 -6.85
N SER A 307 -1.85 -6.32 -7.29
CA SER A 307 -1.55 -5.11 -8.08
C SER A 307 -2.32 -5.16 -9.42
N PRO A 308 -3.02 -4.06 -9.79
CA PRO A 308 -3.00 -2.69 -9.25
C PRO A 308 -4.12 -2.34 -8.26
N GLY A 309 -4.51 -3.22 -7.35
CA GLY A 309 -5.69 -3.12 -6.48
C GLY A 309 -5.80 -1.81 -5.69
N LEU A 310 -4.69 -1.24 -5.17
CA LEU A 310 -4.74 0.06 -4.48
C LEU A 310 -5.10 1.21 -5.43
N THR A 311 -4.51 1.24 -6.63
CA THR A 311 -4.89 2.21 -7.66
C THR A 311 -6.36 2.07 -8.03
N ALA A 312 -6.84 0.83 -8.16
CA ALA A 312 -8.20 0.49 -8.55
C ALA A 312 -9.21 0.54 -7.38
N SER A 313 -8.79 0.83 -6.16
CA SER A 313 -9.65 0.63 -4.95
C SER A 313 -10.95 1.43 -4.99
N LEU A 314 -10.95 2.69 -5.45
CA LEU A 314 -12.16 3.49 -5.54
C LEU A 314 -13.14 2.97 -6.61
N PRO A 315 -12.73 2.71 -7.86
CA PRO A 315 -13.64 2.10 -8.85
C PRO A 315 -14.08 0.68 -8.46
N ILE A 316 -13.26 -0.12 -7.78
CA ILE A 316 -13.71 -1.39 -7.18
C ILE A 316 -14.85 -1.14 -6.19
N ALA A 317 -14.71 -0.17 -5.28
CA ALA A 317 -15.74 0.17 -4.32
C ALA A 317 -17.04 0.63 -4.99
N ARG A 318 -16.97 1.44 -6.06
CA ARG A 318 -18.15 1.84 -6.87
C ARG A 318 -18.83 0.63 -7.50
N ARG A 319 -18.05 -0.31 -8.03
CA ARG A 319 -18.61 -1.54 -8.61
C ARG A 319 -19.30 -2.41 -7.55
N VAL A 320 -18.71 -2.52 -6.36
CA VAL A 320 -19.35 -3.21 -5.22
C VAL A 320 -20.64 -2.50 -4.81
N ALA A 321 -20.62 -1.17 -4.69
CA ALA A 321 -21.81 -0.40 -4.39
C ALA A 321 -22.94 -0.65 -5.42
N ALA A 322 -22.61 -0.72 -6.71
CA ALA A 322 -23.60 -1.05 -7.75
C ALA A 322 -24.18 -2.47 -7.58
N LEU A 323 -23.36 -3.47 -7.20
CA LEU A 323 -23.82 -4.83 -6.93
C LEU A 323 -24.79 -4.89 -5.75
N VAL A 324 -24.43 -4.24 -4.63
CA VAL A 324 -25.26 -4.28 -3.41
C VAL A 324 -26.47 -3.34 -3.47
N GLY A 325 -26.48 -2.36 -4.38
CA GLY A 325 -27.59 -1.42 -4.58
C GLY A 325 -28.90 -2.09 -5.00
N GLY A 326 -28.84 -3.32 -5.55
CA GLY A 326 -30.03 -4.14 -5.80
C GLY A 326 -30.72 -4.67 -4.53
N SER A 327 -29.99 -4.74 -3.41
CA SER A 327 -30.46 -5.30 -2.14
C SER A 327 -30.52 -4.27 -1.00
N LEU A 328 -29.89 -3.11 -1.15
CA LEU A 328 -29.78 -2.06 -0.15
C LEU A 328 -30.21 -0.71 -0.73
N ASP A 329 -30.89 0.11 0.06
CA ASP A 329 -31.03 1.53 -0.25
C ASP A 329 -29.68 2.22 -0.03
N LEU A 330 -29.08 2.72 -1.12
CA LEU A 330 -27.81 3.45 -1.13
C LEU A 330 -28.04 4.95 -1.43
N SER A 331 -29.15 5.50 -1.02
CA SER A 331 -29.41 6.94 -1.14
C SER A 331 -28.28 7.76 -0.50
N PRO A 332 -27.78 8.81 -1.17
CA PRO A 332 -26.74 9.65 -0.63
C PRO A 332 -27.13 10.27 0.71
N ARG A 333 -26.23 10.22 1.69
CA ARG A 333 -26.44 10.88 2.98
C ARG A 333 -26.19 12.39 2.84
N VAL A 334 -27.10 13.18 3.40
CA VAL A 334 -27.03 14.67 3.37
C VAL A 334 -25.82 15.17 4.17
N ASP A 335 -25.49 14.48 5.28
CA ASP A 335 -24.41 14.81 6.21
C ASP A 335 -23.08 14.11 5.90
N PHE A 336 -22.92 13.57 4.67
CA PHE A 336 -21.69 12.86 4.27
C PHE A 336 -20.46 13.75 4.32
N GLN A 337 -19.48 13.34 5.12
CA GLN A 337 -18.20 14.01 5.27
C GLN A 337 -17.21 13.47 4.25
N ALA A 338 -17.08 14.15 3.11
CA ALA A 338 -16.21 13.75 2.03
C ALA A 338 -14.71 13.97 2.33
N ARG A 339 -14.39 14.87 3.26
CA ARG A 339 -13.01 15.27 3.58
C ARG A 339 -12.55 14.67 4.90
N ARG A 340 -11.31 14.20 4.91
CA ARG A 340 -10.60 13.86 6.13
C ARG A 340 -9.58 14.96 6.44
N ARG A 341 -9.42 15.31 7.71
CA ARG A 341 -8.33 16.17 8.17
C ARG A 341 -7.13 15.30 8.59
N GLY A 342 -5.98 15.49 7.93
CA GLY A 342 -4.72 14.83 8.24
C GLY A 342 -3.93 15.50 9.37
N ILE A 343 -2.85 14.86 9.81
CA ILE A 343 -1.87 15.46 10.72
C ILE A 343 -1.02 16.44 9.92
N ARG A 344 -1.00 17.71 10.32
CA ARG A 344 -0.16 18.72 9.70
C ARG A 344 1.30 18.44 10.03
N ARG A 345 2.12 18.13 9.02
CA ARG A 345 3.54 17.84 9.18
C ARG A 345 4.32 19.11 9.48
N PHE A 346 4.92 19.19 10.67
CA PHE A 346 5.70 20.36 11.11
C PHE A 346 6.90 20.63 10.19
N ARG A 347 7.63 19.59 9.79
CA ARG A 347 8.80 19.69 8.92
C ARG A 347 8.53 20.32 7.55
N ASP A 348 7.29 20.22 7.06
CA ASP A 348 6.90 20.66 5.71
C ASP A 348 6.36 22.11 5.73
N GLN A 349 6.33 22.75 6.91
CA GLN A 349 5.84 24.11 7.08
C GLN A 349 6.98 25.12 6.90
N SER A 350 6.63 26.34 6.43
CA SER A 350 7.57 27.46 6.43
C SER A 350 7.95 27.87 7.87
N PRO A 351 9.10 28.51 8.09
CA PRO A 351 9.51 28.95 9.45
C PRO A 351 8.45 29.79 10.16
N ALA A 352 7.76 30.67 9.45
CA ALA A 352 6.67 31.48 10.01
C ALA A 352 5.48 30.60 10.45
N ALA A 353 5.11 29.60 9.64
CA ALA A 353 4.03 28.67 9.98
C ALA A 353 4.43 27.75 11.14
N GLN A 354 5.70 27.32 11.23
CA GLN A 354 6.24 26.56 12.36
C GLN A 354 6.15 27.39 13.66
N ALA A 355 6.56 28.65 13.63
CA ALA A 355 6.45 29.55 14.77
C ALA A 355 4.98 29.74 15.21
N ALA A 356 4.05 29.90 14.27
CA ALA A 356 2.63 29.99 14.56
C ALA A 356 2.05 28.71 15.17
N LEU A 357 2.49 27.53 14.71
CA LEU A 357 2.11 26.25 15.29
C LEU A 357 2.60 26.11 16.74
N ILE A 358 3.85 26.49 17.02
CA ILE A 358 4.42 26.44 18.38
C ILE A 358 3.69 27.40 19.30
N ALA A 359 3.35 28.61 18.83
CA ALA A 359 2.61 29.59 19.62
C ALA A 359 1.18 29.12 19.95
N ALA A 360 0.55 28.39 19.04
CA ALA A 360 -0.80 27.84 19.25
C ALA A 360 -0.80 26.57 20.12
N ASP A 361 0.25 25.76 20.04
CA ASP A 361 0.40 24.48 20.73
C ASP A 361 1.89 24.21 20.98
N PRO A 362 2.39 24.40 22.23
CA PRO A 362 3.80 24.26 22.58
C PRO A 362 4.40 22.89 22.27
N ASP A 363 3.60 21.83 22.19
CA ASP A 363 4.04 20.48 21.82
C ASP A 363 4.63 20.41 20.40
N TYR A 364 4.32 21.40 19.53
CA TYR A 364 5.01 21.53 18.22
C TYR A 364 6.48 22.00 18.38
N GLY A 365 6.86 22.58 19.52
CA GLY A 365 8.25 22.95 19.82
C GLY A 365 9.12 21.78 20.28
N GLU A 366 8.52 20.64 20.66
CA GLU A 366 9.25 19.45 21.11
C GLU A 366 9.44 18.43 19.98
N VAL A 367 10.64 18.37 19.39
CA VAL A 367 11.00 17.38 18.38
C VAL A 367 11.37 16.05 19.03
N VAL A 368 10.50 15.06 18.92
CA VAL A 368 10.68 13.68 19.46
C VAL A 368 11.45 12.80 18.48
N CYS A 369 11.07 12.79 17.20
CA CYS A 369 11.81 12.03 16.17
C CYS A 369 12.72 12.96 15.38
N ARG A 370 14.01 12.97 15.67
CA ARG A 370 15.00 13.90 15.06
C ARG A 370 15.21 13.70 13.58
N CYS A 371 15.35 12.43 13.11
CA CYS A 371 15.62 12.16 11.69
C CYS A 371 14.42 12.46 10.77
N GLN A 372 13.20 12.48 11.28
CA GLN A 372 11.99 12.82 10.53
C GLN A 372 11.36 14.14 10.97
N THR A 373 11.97 14.81 11.94
CA THR A 373 11.48 16.07 12.54
C THR A 373 10.00 15.97 12.91
N VAL A 374 9.64 14.88 13.64
CA VAL A 374 8.28 14.68 14.14
C VAL A 374 8.18 15.21 15.56
N THR A 375 7.22 16.06 15.79
CA THR A 375 6.99 16.73 17.07
C THR A 375 6.06 15.92 17.98
N ARG A 376 6.04 16.28 19.28
CA ARG A 376 5.11 15.72 20.27
C ARG A 376 3.65 15.95 19.88
N ALA A 377 3.30 17.11 19.34
CA ALA A 377 1.96 17.42 18.85
C ALA A 377 1.50 16.49 17.71
N GLU A 378 2.38 16.16 16.77
CA GLU A 378 2.08 15.21 15.70
C GLU A 378 1.90 13.80 16.24
N LEU A 379 2.70 13.38 17.22
CA LEU A 379 2.56 12.08 17.88
C LEU A 379 1.26 11.98 18.68
N ARG A 380 0.90 13.03 19.43
CA ARG A 380 -0.37 13.11 20.14
C ARG A 380 -1.55 12.93 19.20
N GLN A 381 -1.61 13.65 18.08
CA GLN A 381 -2.66 13.50 17.07
C GLN A 381 -2.69 12.08 16.48
N ALA A 382 -1.51 11.42 16.36
CA ALA A 382 -1.45 10.05 15.89
C ALA A 382 -1.99 9.03 16.91
N VAL A 383 -1.83 9.31 18.22
CA VAL A 383 -2.37 8.48 19.32
C VAL A 383 -3.87 8.68 19.48
N GLU A 384 -4.34 9.93 19.36
CA GLU A 384 -5.75 10.33 19.52
C GLU A 384 -6.59 10.12 18.25
N ASN A 385 -6.22 9.15 17.44
CA ASN A 385 -6.88 8.88 16.16
C ASN A 385 -8.28 8.26 16.33
N PRO A 386 -9.20 8.51 15.37
CA PRO A 386 -10.60 8.06 15.49
C PRO A 386 -10.78 6.54 15.43
N LEU A 387 -9.75 5.78 15.02
CA LEU A 387 -9.77 4.31 15.02
C LEU A 387 -9.34 3.69 16.37
N GLY A 388 -8.91 4.51 17.33
CA GLY A 388 -8.46 4.05 18.65
C GLY A 388 -7.19 3.20 18.65
N VAL A 389 -6.40 3.24 17.56
CA VAL A 389 -5.20 2.41 17.40
C VAL A 389 -4.00 3.11 18.04
N ARG A 390 -3.49 2.54 19.16
CA ARG A 390 -2.36 3.06 19.94
C ARG A 390 -1.09 2.21 19.87
N THR A 391 -0.97 1.33 18.86
CA THR A 391 0.28 0.56 18.64
C THR A 391 1.36 1.45 18.04
N LEU A 392 2.63 1.11 18.29
CA LEU A 392 3.76 1.86 17.73
C LEU A 392 3.74 1.90 16.18
N ALA A 393 3.36 0.81 15.52
CA ALA A 393 3.16 0.79 14.07
C ALA A 393 1.98 1.68 13.63
N GLY A 394 0.90 1.76 14.40
CA GLY A 394 -0.23 2.65 14.12
C GLY A 394 0.18 4.12 14.17
N ILE A 395 1.00 4.51 15.15
CA ILE A 395 1.59 5.84 15.29
C ILE A 395 2.58 6.11 14.14
N LYS A 396 3.47 5.14 13.84
CA LYS A 396 4.42 5.20 12.72
C LYS A 396 3.73 5.53 11.40
N TYR A 397 2.64 4.84 11.07
CA TYR A 397 1.94 5.00 9.79
C TYR A 397 1.17 6.32 9.67
N ARG A 398 0.91 7.02 10.78
CA ARG A 398 0.26 8.33 10.80
C ARG A 398 1.24 9.49 10.86
N ALA A 399 2.19 9.44 11.79
CA ALA A 399 3.13 10.51 12.06
C ALA A 399 4.47 10.35 11.34
N TRP A 400 4.75 9.19 10.74
CA TRP A 400 6.01 8.86 10.07
C TRP A 400 7.24 8.84 11.01
N ALA A 401 7.02 8.78 12.33
CA ALA A 401 8.09 8.55 13.30
C ALA A 401 8.70 7.15 13.13
N THR A 402 9.91 6.94 13.58
CA THR A 402 10.66 5.64 13.54
C THR A 402 11.04 5.13 12.15
N THR A 403 10.90 5.94 11.09
CA THR A 403 11.17 5.54 9.69
C THR A 403 12.52 5.99 9.14
N GLY A 404 13.20 6.91 9.83
CA GLY A 404 14.49 7.44 9.38
C GLY A 404 15.66 6.51 9.69
N ARG A 405 16.88 6.99 9.42
CA ARG A 405 18.15 6.23 9.51
C ARG A 405 18.32 5.38 10.78
N CYS A 406 17.92 5.87 11.95
CA CYS A 406 18.05 5.15 13.21
C CYS A 406 16.97 4.08 13.45
N GLN A 407 15.98 3.94 12.55
CA GLN A 407 14.89 2.97 12.63
C GLN A 407 14.20 2.89 14.01
N GLY A 408 14.05 4.06 14.66
CA GLY A 408 13.40 4.17 15.96
C GLY A 408 14.36 4.14 17.17
N GLY A 409 15.63 3.88 16.97
CA GLY A 409 16.61 3.76 18.07
C GLY A 409 16.65 4.96 19.03
N TYR A 410 16.30 6.16 18.57
CA TYR A 410 16.20 7.35 19.41
C TYR A 410 14.77 7.65 19.90
N CYS A 411 13.80 7.59 19.02
CA CYS A 411 12.44 8.08 19.33
C CYS A 411 11.50 7.01 19.90
N LEU A 412 11.76 5.71 19.67
CA LEU A 412 10.87 4.64 20.12
C LEU A 412 10.69 4.62 21.65
N PRO A 413 11.76 4.72 22.47
CA PRO A 413 11.59 4.79 23.92
C PRO A 413 10.77 5.99 24.38
N LYS A 414 10.94 7.16 23.73
CA LYS A 414 10.19 8.38 24.06
C LYS A 414 8.71 8.26 23.71
N ILE A 415 8.39 7.61 22.57
CA ILE A 415 7.01 7.34 22.18
C ILE A 415 6.37 6.35 23.18
N ALA A 416 7.10 5.32 23.58
CA ALA A 416 6.63 4.36 24.58
C ALA A 416 6.39 5.06 25.94
N GLN A 417 7.31 5.91 26.38
CA GLN A 417 7.16 6.72 27.59
C GLN A 417 5.92 7.61 27.51
N MET A 418 5.70 8.31 26.41
CA MET A 418 4.50 9.12 26.17
C MET A 418 3.20 8.29 26.29
N LEU A 419 3.19 7.06 25.74
CA LEU A 419 2.01 6.18 25.84
C LEU A 419 1.72 5.77 27.30
N VAL A 420 2.75 5.57 28.11
CA VAL A 420 2.61 5.22 29.54
C VAL A 420 2.22 6.44 30.36
N GLU A 421 2.93 7.56 30.24
CA GLU A 421 2.78 8.73 31.08
C GLU A 421 1.53 9.56 30.73
N ASP A 422 1.28 9.82 29.45
CA ASP A 422 0.19 10.70 29.03
C ASP A 422 -1.13 9.95 28.79
N TYR A 423 -1.06 8.65 28.44
CA TYR A 423 -2.25 7.87 28.06
C TYR A 423 -2.52 6.70 29.01
N GLY A 424 -1.73 6.52 30.06
CA GLY A 424 -1.95 5.55 31.11
C GLY A 424 -1.85 4.08 30.67
N LEU A 425 -1.16 3.79 29.57
CA LEU A 425 -0.93 2.39 29.18
C LEU A 425 0.04 1.74 30.17
N ALA A 426 -0.25 0.49 30.57
CA ALA A 426 0.79 -0.28 31.27
C ALA A 426 1.97 -0.54 30.31
N PRO A 427 3.23 -0.54 30.77
CA PRO A 427 4.37 -0.82 29.91
C PRO A 427 4.23 -2.12 29.12
N GLU A 428 3.63 -3.14 29.72
CA GLU A 428 3.36 -4.45 29.12
C GLU A 428 2.36 -4.39 27.95
N ASP A 429 1.48 -3.38 27.94
CA ASP A 429 0.47 -3.15 26.89
C ASP A 429 1.02 -2.32 25.72
N VAL A 430 2.22 -1.77 25.84
CA VAL A 430 2.88 -1.08 24.72
C VAL A 430 3.35 -2.11 23.70
N THR A 431 2.63 -2.21 22.59
CA THR A 431 2.92 -3.20 21.55
C THR A 431 3.40 -2.55 20.25
N TYR A 432 4.22 -3.27 19.50
CA TYR A 432 4.66 -2.79 18.19
C TYR A 432 3.52 -2.89 17.14
N ARG A 433 2.83 -4.03 17.04
CA ARG A 433 1.74 -4.29 16.07
C ARG A 433 0.44 -4.81 16.69
N GLY A 434 0.34 -4.87 18.00
CA GLY A 434 -0.76 -5.46 18.75
C GLY A 434 -0.35 -6.72 19.48
N GLU A 435 -1.29 -7.61 19.73
CA GLU A 435 -1.07 -8.86 20.44
C GLU A 435 0.10 -9.68 19.88
N GLY A 436 0.88 -10.30 20.75
CA GLY A 436 2.07 -11.07 20.37
C GLY A 436 3.31 -10.23 19.99
N SER A 437 3.24 -8.89 20.11
CA SER A 437 4.38 -8.01 19.81
C SER A 437 4.65 -6.96 20.90
N PRO A 438 4.78 -7.36 22.18
CA PRO A 438 5.06 -6.41 23.26
C PRO A 438 6.44 -5.77 23.08
N LEU A 439 6.56 -4.48 23.45
CA LEU A 439 7.84 -3.80 23.44
C LEU A 439 8.70 -4.21 24.64
N PHE A 440 8.07 -4.47 25.76
CA PHE A 440 8.69 -4.85 27.02
C PHE A 440 8.29 -6.28 27.38
N ALA A 441 9.29 -7.12 27.68
CA ALA A 441 9.05 -8.52 28.07
C ALA A 441 8.70 -8.68 29.56
N GLY A 442 8.79 -7.60 30.35
CA GLY A 442 8.55 -7.55 31.80
C GLY A 442 9.41 -6.50 32.47
N ARG A 443 9.28 -6.41 33.81
CA ARG A 443 10.09 -5.50 34.62
C ARG A 443 11.44 -6.15 34.98
N VAL A 444 12.51 -5.40 34.82
CA VAL A 444 13.81 -5.76 35.39
C VAL A 444 13.74 -5.42 36.88
N LYS A 445 14.10 -6.40 37.73
CA LYS A 445 14.17 -6.21 39.20
C LYS A 445 15.29 -5.28 39.56
#